data_423ce0b4f2c4607baaf9a4f0cb36fd21
#
_entry.id   423ce0b4f2c4607baaf9a4f0cb36fd21
#
_cell.length_a   1.000
_cell.length_b   1.000
_cell.length_c   1.000
_cell.angle_alpha   90.00
_cell.angle_beta   90.00
_cell.angle_gamma   90.00
#
_symmetry.space_group_name_H-M   'P 1'
#
loop_
_entity.id
_entity.type
_entity.pdbx_description
1 polymer ?
#
loop_
_entity_poly.entity_id
_entity_poly.type
_entity_poly.pdbx_seq_one_letter_code
_entity_poly.pdbx_strand_id
1 'polypeptide(L)'
;MGRFVSVICSISLLLVFSASGNAGSAEPQKEQPQTIRIAYAAPVTTMAPIWIAAEIGAYQREGLDAKLVFVDSKAAMATLVSGEVDALVISAPAVIPAVLSGANVAFIAGLHNKMIFSFHAQREIQSPTQLRGKIVGTDRPGTPTDYGARVALTKMGLKFADVQFLALGGSLILWPALQSHQVAGVTLAPPFSFRADSSGFSRLVDTYDRPYQNTGVVVQRNRIRPRADTWLRLLRALRQANLSWYEDPKLAMYVLTKYTKQSDPDLLQKTYDFETNPPGFTKDLKVSDAGLQGILDFLASTVRPEAAKAAPKEFYDTTILDKLAR
;
A
#
# COMPACT_ATOMS: atom_id res chain seq x y z
N MET A 1 6.87 -22.11 -98.71
CA MET A 1 5.56 -22.47 -99.28
C MET A 1 5.00 -23.60 -98.40
N GLY A 2 3.79 -23.49 -97.94
CA GLY A 2 3.13 -24.60 -97.14
C GLY A 2 2.57 -24.11 -95.81
N ARG A 3 1.39 -23.55 -95.78
CA ARG A 3 0.60 -23.20 -94.61
C ARG A 3 0.00 -24.49 -93.99
N PHE A 4 0.13 -24.72 -92.72
CA PHE A 4 -0.70 -25.63 -91.98
C PHE A 4 -1.51 -24.88 -90.94
N VAL A 5 -2.80 -24.89 -91.09
CA VAL A 5 -3.76 -24.37 -90.13
C VAL A 5 -4.09 -25.50 -89.15
N SER A 6 -3.88 -25.24 -87.88
CA SER A 6 -4.25 -26.21 -86.78
C SER A 6 -5.42 -25.59 -85.99
N VAL A 7 -6.53 -26.25 -86.05
CA VAL A 7 -7.74 -25.91 -85.26
C VAL A 7 -7.58 -26.49 -83.85
N ILE A 8 -7.58 -25.62 -82.89
CA ILE A 8 -7.59 -26.08 -81.46
C ILE A 8 -9.02 -25.94 -80.94
N CYS A 9 -9.59 -27.10 -80.62
CA CYS A 9 -10.91 -27.21 -80.03
C CYS A 9 -10.80 -26.90 -78.50
N SER A 10 -11.37 -25.77 -78.08
CA SER A 10 -11.37 -25.42 -76.64
C SER A 10 -12.51 -26.10 -75.91
N ILE A 11 -12.17 -27.06 -75.05
CA ILE A 11 -13.12 -27.68 -74.09
C ILE A 11 -13.12 -26.83 -72.83
N SER A 12 -14.21 -26.09 -72.59
CA SER A 12 -14.43 -25.33 -71.33
C SER A 12 -14.92 -26.26 -70.24
N LEU A 13 -14.05 -26.57 -69.29
CA LEU A 13 -14.40 -27.33 -68.10
C LEU A 13 -14.91 -26.38 -67.02
N LEU A 14 -16.23 -26.38 -66.77
CA LEU A 14 -16.85 -25.64 -65.65
C LEU A 14 -16.53 -26.36 -64.34
N LEU A 15 -15.61 -25.80 -63.55
CA LEU A 15 -15.36 -26.15 -62.17
C LEU A 15 -16.41 -25.46 -61.25
N VAL A 16 -17.38 -26.23 -60.78
CA VAL A 16 -18.31 -25.81 -59.74
C VAL A 16 -17.58 -25.86 -58.42
N PHE A 17 -17.16 -24.70 -57.90
CA PHE A 17 -16.63 -24.57 -56.55
C PHE A 17 -17.81 -24.60 -55.56
N SER A 18 -18.02 -25.74 -54.89
CA SER A 18 -18.92 -25.86 -53.75
C SER A 18 -18.22 -25.20 -52.54
N ALA A 19 -18.58 -23.97 -52.22
CA ALA A 19 -18.17 -23.28 -51.02
C ALA A 19 -18.90 -23.91 -49.80
N SER A 20 -18.31 -24.93 -49.21
CA SER A 20 -18.72 -25.41 -47.88
C SER A 20 -18.28 -24.39 -46.86
N GLY A 21 -19.19 -23.46 -46.53
CA GLY A 21 -18.98 -22.54 -45.42
C GLY A 21 -18.86 -23.27 -44.09
N ASN A 22 -17.63 -23.48 -43.68
CA ASN A 22 -17.34 -23.94 -42.32
C ASN A 22 -17.55 -22.73 -41.41
N ALA A 23 -18.76 -22.61 -40.82
CA ALA A 23 -19.04 -21.69 -39.73
C ALA A 23 -18.30 -22.23 -38.50
N GLY A 24 -16.98 -22.00 -38.47
CA GLY A 24 -16.18 -22.17 -37.29
C GLY A 24 -16.73 -21.23 -36.22
N SER A 25 -17.38 -21.79 -35.22
CA SER A 25 -17.66 -21.07 -33.98
C SER A 25 -16.32 -20.57 -33.44
N ALA A 26 -16.06 -19.26 -33.62
CA ALA A 26 -14.92 -18.62 -33.00
C ALA A 26 -15.09 -18.78 -31.47
N GLU A 27 -14.29 -19.64 -30.87
CA GLU A 27 -14.14 -19.64 -29.43
C GLU A 27 -13.79 -18.21 -29.00
N PRO A 28 -14.45 -17.68 -27.96
CA PRO A 28 -14.11 -16.36 -27.46
C PRO A 28 -12.62 -16.38 -27.07
N GLN A 29 -11.81 -15.65 -27.83
CA GLN A 29 -10.41 -15.43 -27.46
C GLN A 29 -10.41 -14.91 -26.04
N LYS A 30 -9.88 -15.68 -25.08
CA LYS A 30 -9.61 -15.19 -23.73
C LYS A 30 -8.70 -13.98 -23.88
N GLU A 31 -9.25 -12.80 -23.60
CA GLU A 31 -8.43 -11.58 -23.54
C GLU A 31 -7.21 -11.86 -22.67
N GLN A 32 -6.03 -11.57 -23.21
CA GLN A 32 -4.80 -11.73 -22.42
C GLN A 32 -4.86 -10.81 -21.20
N PRO A 33 -4.47 -11.30 -20.01
CA PRO A 33 -4.50 -10.49 -18.80
C PRO A 33 -3.69 -9.22 -18.97
N GLN A 34 -4.28 -8.09 -18.58
CA GLN A 34 -3.61 -6.80 -18.63
C GLN A 34 -2.53 -6.73 -17.54
N THR A 35 -1.27 -6.53 -17.96
CA THR A 35 -0.19 -6.35 -16.99
C THR A 35 -0.31 -5.01 -16.25
N ILE A 36 -0.19 -5.06 -14.93
CA ILE A 36 -0.15 -3.90 -14.04
C ILE A 36 1.00 -4.06 -13.03
N ARG A 37 1.84 -3.02 -12.92
CA ARG A 37 2.95 -2.98 -11.96
C ARG A 37 2.52 -2.21 -10.72
N ILE A 38 2.52 -2.89 -9.57
CA ILE A 38 2.10 -2.34 -8.28
C ILE A 38 3.33 -2.32 -7.37
N ALA A 39 3.83 -1.13 -7.06
CA ALA A 39 4.88 -1.00 -6.05
C ALA A 39 4.29 -0.98 -4.65
N TYR A 40 5.07 -1.47 -3.68
CA TYR A 40 4.78 -1.33 -2.26
C TYR A 40 6.05 -0.92 -1.49
N ALA A 41 5.87 -0.05 -0.48
CA ALA A 41 7.00 0.68 0.11
C ALA A 41 7.69 -0.05 1.27
N ALA A 42 7.10 -1.13 1.81
CA ALA A 42 7.69 -1.90 2.92
C ALA A 42 7.08 -3.30 3.00
N PRO A 43 7.83 -4.33 3.43
CA PRO A 43 7.30 -5.67 3.70
C PRO A 43 6.70 -5.74 5.12
N VAL A 44 5.62 -5.01 5.37
CA VAL A 44 4.93 -4.91 6.66
C VAL A 44 3.46 -5.29 6.53
N THR A 45 2.83 -5.63 7.65
CA THR A 45 1.45 -6.15 7.71
C THR A 45 0.43 -5.32 6.94
N THR A 46 0.55 -3.99 6.98
CA THR A 46 -0.39 -3.09 6.31
C THR A 46 -0.40 -3.19 4.78
N MET A 47 0.55 -3.95 4.20
CA MET A 47 0.59 -4.29 2.77
C MET A 47 -0.13 -5.61 2.45
N ALA A 48 -0.65 -6.34 3.46
CA ALA A 48 -1.28 -7.65 3.26
C ALA A 48 -2.33 -7.71 2.15
N PRO A 49 -3.15 -6.69 1.91
CA PRO A 49 -4.18 -6.75 0.86
C PRO A 49 -3.62 -7.06 -0.53
N ILE A 50 -2.48 -6.47 -0.91
CA ILE A 50 -1.89 -6.73 -2.23
C ILE A 50 -1.35 -8.16 -2.36
N TRP A 51 -0.84 -8.72 -1.29
CA TRP A 51 -0.33 -10.08 -1.24
C TRP A 51 -1.47 -11.10 -1.20
N ILE A 52 -2.50 -10.85 -0.37
CA ILE A 52 -3.70 -11.69 -0.32
C ILE A 52 -4.35 -11.75 -1.71
N ALA A 53 -4.52 -10.61 -2.39
CA ALA A 53 -5.09 -10.58 -3.74
C ALA A 53 -4.31 -11.45 -4.73
N ALA A 54 -2.97 -11.51 -4.60
CA ALA A 54 -2.13 -12.39 -5.40
C ALA A 54 -2.32 -13.87 -5.01
N GLU A 55 -2.28 -14.20 -3.72
CA GLU A 55 -2.38 -15.58 -3.24
C GLU A 55 -3.74 -16.23 -3.54
N ILE A 56 -4.83 -15.47 -3.42
CA ILE A 56 -6.16 -15.99 -3.76
C ILE A 56 -6.48 -15.90 -5.26
N GLY A 57 -5.57 -15.43 -6.10
CA GLY A 57 -5.80 -15.29 -7.54
C GLY A 57 -6.83 -14.21 -7.91
N ALA A 58 -7.06 -13.21 -7.04
CA ALA A 58 -8.06 -12.17 -7.27
C ALA A 58 -7.71 -11.29 -8.48
N TYR A 59 -6.44 -10.97 -8.68
CA TYR A 59 -6.00 -10.21 -9.86
C TYR A 59 -6.32 -10.94 -11.16
N GLN A 60 -6.03 -12.25 -11.23
CA GLN A 60 -6.28 -13.06 -12.42
C GLN A 60 -7.78 -13.19 -12.72
N ARG A 61 -8.64 -13.31 -11.69
CA ARG A 61 -10.10 -13.31 -11.87
C ARG A 61 -10.62 -12.00 -12.45
N GLU A 62 -9.96 -10.90 -12.13
CA GLU A 62 -10.26 -9.56 -12.68
C GLU A 62 -9.52 -9.30 -14.02
N GLY A 63 -8.89 -10.30 -14.63
CA GLY A 63 -8.16 -10.16 -15.90
C GLY A 63 -6.89 -9.30 -15.78
N LEU A 64 -6.27 -9.25 -14.59
CA LEU A 64 -5.03 -8.52 -14.35
C LEU A 64 -3.85 -9.49 -14.13
N ASP A 65 -2.72 -9.19 -14.77
CA ASP A 65 -1.42 -9.78 -14.48
C ASP A 65 -0.64 -8.80 -13.59
N ALA A 66 -0.87 -8.88 -12.27
CA ALA A 66 -0.28 -7.97 -11.30
C ALA A 66 1.16 -8.36 -10.97
N LYS A 67 2.10 -7.44 -11.26
CA LYS A 67 3.51 -7.55 -10.87
C LYS A 67 3.74 -6.71 -9.60
N LEU A 68 3.90 -7.39 -8.47
CA LEU A 68 4.17 -6.74 -7.19
C LEU A 68 5.66 -6.48 -7.07
N VAL A 69 6.05 -5.22 -6.85
CA VAL A 69 7.45 -4.80 -6.79
C VAL A 69 7.71 -4.09 -5.45
N PHE A 70 8.63 -4.63 -4.66
CA PHE A 70 9.14 -3.89 -3.51
C PHE A 70 10.03 -2.75 -3.97
N VAL A 71 9.73 -1.53 -3.53
CA VAL A 71 10.55 -0.34 -3.77
C VAL A 71 10.74 0.37 -2.44
N ASP A 72 11.99 0.60 -2.05
CA ASP A 72 12.28 1.34 -0.82
C ASP A 72 11.52 2.67 -0.76
N SER A 73 11.01 3.01 0.41
CA SER A 73 10.15 4.20 0.61
C SER A 73 10.76 5.50 0.11
N LYS A 74 12.11 5.58 0.05
CA LYS A 74 12.83 6.77 -0.47
C LYS A 74 12.64 6.95 -1.97
N ALA A 75 12.55 5.86 -2.72
CA ALA A 75 12.42 5.86 -4.18
C ALA A 75 10.96 5.68 -4.63
N ALA A 76 10.09 5.13 -3.79
CA ALA A 76 8.76 4.68 -4.17
C ALA A 76 7.90 5.75 -4.87
N MET A 77 7.89 6.98 -4.35
CA MET A 77 7.12 8.07 -4.98
C MET A 77 7.71 8.46 -6.35
N ALA A 78 9.03 8.44 -6.49
CA ALA A 78 9.68 8.76 -7.76
C ALA A 78 9.35 7.73 -8.85
N THR A 79 9.29 6.43 -8.52
CA THR A 79 8.92 5.38 -9.50
C THR A 79 7.46 5.50 -9.96
N LEU A 80 6.56 5.99 -9.10
CA LEU A 80 5.20 6.29 -9.52
C LEU A 80 5.14 7.52 -10.43
N VAL A 81 5.83 8.60 -10.05
CA VAL A 81 5.82 9.86 -10.82
C VAL A 81 6.50 9.68 -12.19
N SER A 82 7.57 8.89 -12.28
CA SER A 82 8.23 8.55 -13.55
C SER A 82 7.39 7.62 -14.45
N GLY A 83 6.43 6.89 -13.87
CA GLY A 83 5.61 5.90 -14.57
C GLY A 83 6.26 4.52 -14.73
N GLU A 84 7.34 4.26 -14.01
CA GLU A 84 7.95 2.92 -13.92
C GLU A 84 6.98 1.91 -13.30
N VAL A 85 6.10 2.36 -12.39
CA VAL A 85 5.01 1.59 -11.84
C VAL A 85 3.67 2.25 -12.13
N ASP A 86 2.61 1.46 -12.20
CA ASP A 86 1.27 1.94 -12.50
C ASP A 86 0.54 2.43 -11.25
N ALA A 87 0.77 1.75 -10.14
CA ALA A 87 0.20 2.08 -8.83
C ALA A 87 1.25 1.89 -7.73
N LEU A 88 1.08 2.64 -6.64
CA LEU A 88 1.93 2.56 -5.45
C LEU A 88 1.05 2.37 -4.22
N VAL A 89 1.35 1.37 -3.40
CA VAL A 89 0.73 1.20 -2.09
C VAL A 89 1.66 1.77 -1.03
N ILE A 90 1.22 2.87 -0.43
CA ILE A 90 2.01 3.67 0.51
C ILE A 90 1.09 4.44 1.47
N SER A 91 1.64 4.97 2.56
CA SER A 91 0.89 5.72 3.57
C SER A 91 0.84 7.23 3.31
N ALA A 92 -0.19 7.88 3.84
CA ALA A 92 -0.46 9.29 3.58
C ALA A 92 0.66 10.27 4.01
N PRO A 93 1.43 10.04 5.08
CA PRO A 93 2.57 10.90 5.38
C PRO A 93 3.62 11.01 4.27
N ALA A 94 3.70 10.01 3.40
CA ALA A 94 4.59 10.08 2.23
C ALA A 94 3.93 10.75 1.01
N VAL A 95 2.60 10.67 0.90
CA VAL A 95 1.84 11.21 -0.24
C VAL A 95 1.58 12.71 -0.07
N ILE A 96 1.15 13.13 1.11
CA ILE A 96 0.77 14.53 1.35
C ILE A 96 1.92 15.50 1.01
N PRO A 97 3.15 15.34 1.55
CA PRO A 97 4.25 16.23 1.19
C PRO A 97 4.59 16.23 -0.31
N ALA A 98 4.47 15.08 -0.99
CA ALA A 98 4.71 14.99 -2.41
C ALA A 98 3.67 15.82 -3.21
N VAL A 99 2.38 15.70 -2.88
CA VAL A 99 1.31 16.47 -3.52
C VAL A 99 1.47 17.96 -3.24
N LEU A 100 1.75 18.37 -2.00
CA LEU A 100 2.03 19.77 -1.63
C LEU A 100 3.26 20.34 -2.38
N SER A 101 4.18 19.47 -2.77
CA SER A 101 5.34 19.82 -3.59
C SER A 101 5.08 19.73 -5.10
N GLY A 102 3.82 19.53 -5.53
CA GLY A 102 3.40 19.56 -6.93
C GLY A 102 3.32 18.19 -7.62
N ALA A 103 3.50 17.07 -6.91
CA ALA A 103 3.32 15.75 -7.51
C ALA A 103 1.85 15.52 -7.92
N ASN A 104 1.62 15.18 -9.19
CA ASN A 104 0.28 14.97 -9.74
C ASN A 104 -0.23 13.55 -9.49
N VAL A 105 -0.38 13.20 -8.22
CA VAL A 105 -0.82 11.87 -7.75
C VAL A 105 -2.02 11.98 -6.81
N ALA A 106 -2.78 10.89 -6.65
CA ALA A 106 -3.88 10.81 -5.70
C ALA A 106 -4.11 9.39 -5.22
N PHE A 107 -4.64 9.25 -4.00
CA PHE A 107 -5.28 8.01 -3.59
C PHE A 107 -6.54 7.77 -4.41
N ILE A 108 -6.71 6.53 -4.88
CA ILE A 108 -7.98 6.05 -5.47
C ILE A 108 -8.70 5.09 -4.53
N ALA A 109 -8.02 4.63 -3.47
CA ALA A 109 -8.59 3.78 -2.42
C ALA A 109 -7.75 3.85 -1.14
N GLY A 110 -8.40 3.70 0.01
CA GLY A 110 -7.79 3.42 1.31
C GLY A 110 -7.85 1.92 1.60
N LEU A 111 -6.71 1.32 1.90
CA LEU A 111 -6.63 -0.11 2.22
C LEU A 111 -6.63 -0.37 3.73
N HIS A 112 -5.98 0.52 4.47
CA HIS A 112 -5.79 0.39 5.91
C HIS A 112 -5.86 1.78 6.58
N ASN A 113 -6.75 1.95 7.56
CA ASN A 113 -7.06 3.25 8.18
C ASN A 113 -6.80 3.30 9.69
N LYS A 114 -5.89 2.48 10.20
CA LYS A 114 -5.55 2.39 11.62
C LYS A 114 -4.14 2.90 11.87
N MET A 115 -3.98 3.69 12.94
CA MET A 115 -2.66 4.00 13.49
C MET A 115 -2.13 2.77 14.20
N ILE A 116 -0.85 2.43 13.95
CA ILE A 116 -0.28 1.15 14.37
C ILE A 116 0.96 1.29 15.27
N PHE A 117 1.30 2.51 15.68
CA PHE A 117 2.55 2.77 16.41
C PHE A 117 2.34 2.80 17.91
N SER A 118 3.32 2.25 18.63
CA SER A 118 3.50 2.41 20.07
C SER A 118 4.93 2.83 20.38
N PHE A 119 5.10 3.65 21.41
CA PHE A 119 6.40 4.14 21.82
C PHE A 119 7.00 3.21 22.89
N HIS A 120 8.18 2.70 22.60
CA HIS A 120 8.94 1.84 23.50
C HIS A 120 10.24 2.52 23.90
N ALA A 121 10.58 2.42 25.17
CA ALA A 121 11.79 2.98 25.77
C ALA A 121 12.63 1.89 26.41
N GLN A 122 13.86 2.22 26.76
CA GLN A 122 14.72 1.36 27.56
C GLN A 122 14.02 0.98 28.88
N ARG A 123 14.35 -0.18 29.43
CA ARG A 123 13.67 -0.80 30.58
C ARG A 123 13.65 0.08 31.82
N GLU A 124 14.69 0.88 32.02
CA GLU A 124 14.83 1.83 33.12
C GLU A 124 14.00 3.10 32.96
N ILE A 125 13.50 3.37 31.75
CA ILE A 125 12.66 4.54 31.46
C ILE A 125 11.19 4.13 31.64
N GLN A 126 10.63 4.49 32.79
CA GLN A 126 9.26 4.12 33.17
C GLN A 126 8.26 5.29 33.07
N SER A 127 8.75 6.48 32.80
CA SER A 127 7.89 7.65 32.65
C SER A 127 8.35 8.56 31.50
N PRO A 128 7.42 9.30 30.88
CA PRO A 128 7.74 10.22 29.79
C PRO A 128 8.80 11.26 30.13
N THR A 129 8.79 11.78 31.35
CA THR A 129 9.73 12.82 31.79
C THR A 129 11.20 12.39 31.76
N GLN A 130 11.45 11.09 31.89
CA GLN A 130 12.81 10.52 31.82
C GLN A 130 13.39 10.52 30.40
N LEU A 131 12.57 10.79 29.37
CA LEU A 131 13.02 10.95 27.99
C LEU A 131 13.66 12.32 27.72
N ARG A 132 13.49 13.32 28.64
CA ARG A 132 14.06 14.65 28.42
C ARG A 132 15.56 14.60 28.23
N GLY A 133 16.06 15.26 27.17
CA GLY A 133 17.45 15.29 26.77
C GLY A 133 17.99 13.96 26.18
N LYS A 134 17.16 12.92 26.09
CA LYS A 134 17.56 11.61 25.54
C LYS A 134 17.43 11.57 24.02
N ILE A 135 18.14 10.60 23.42
CA ILE A 135 18.07 10.31 21.99
C ILE A 135 16.86 9.41 21.72
N VAL A 136 15.96 9.87 20.86
CA VAL A 136 14.82 9.10 20.34
C VAL A 136 15.10 8.73 18.89
N GLY A 137 15.09 7.44 18.61
CA GLY A 137 15.25 6.92 17.25
C GLY A 137 13.96 7.09 16.46
N THR A 138 14.08 7.55 15.21
CA THR A 138 12.98 7.71 14.26
C THR A 138 13.46 7.46 12.84
N ASP A 139 12.57 7.62 11.86
CA ASP A 139 12.93 7.74 10.45
C ASP A 139 13.09 9.23 10.09
N ARG A 140 13.26 9.53 8.82
CA ARG A 140 13.36 10.93 8.32
C ARG A 140 12.08 11.72 8.62
N PRO A 141 12.20 13.02 8.84
CA PRO A 141 11.04 13.90 9.02
C PRO A 141 9.98 13.70 7.93
N GLY A 142 8.71 13.60 8.35
CA GLY A 142 7.57 13.41 7.46
C GLY A 142 7.28 11.97 7.06
N THR A 143 8.05 10.99 7.54
CA THR A 143 7.73 9.56 7.34
C THR A 143 6.68 9.06 8.35
N PRO A 144 6.03 7.90 8.10
CA PRO A 144 5.08 7.33 9.05
C PRO A 144 5.64 7.13 10.45
N THR A 145 6.88 6.68 10.57
CA THR A 145 7.52 6.42 11.86
C THR A 145 7.86 7.72 12.59
N ASP A 146 8.32 8.76 11.88
CA ASP A 146 8.51 10.10 12.45
C ASP A 146 7.17 10.69 12.92
N TYR A 147 6.13 10.57 12.11
CA TYR A 147 4.78 10.98 12.50
C TYR A 147 4.35 10.27 13.80
N GLY A 148 4.50 8.94 13.87
CA GLY A 148 4.18 8.15 15.06
C GLY A 148 4.97 8.58 16.29
N ALA A 149 6.27 8.85 16.16
CA ALA A 149 7.12 9.30 17.27
C ALA A 149 6.66 10.66 17.83
N ARG A 150 6.35 11.60 16.95
CA ARG A 150 5.91 12.93 17.37
C ARG A 150 4.51 12.91 17.98
N VAL A 151 3.58 12.14 17.42
CA VAL A 151 2.27 11.91 18.03
C VAL A 151 2.41 11.28 19.42
N ALA A 152 3.28 10.30 19.58
CA ALA A 152 3.56 9.68 20.87
C ALA A 152 4.11 10.68 21.88
N LEU A 153 5.10 11.49 21.50
CA LEU A 153 5.64 12.56 22.38
C LEU A 153 4.55 13.55 22.79
N THR A 154 3.72 13.99 21.86
CA THR A 154 2.60 14.90 22.18
C THR A 154 1.62 14.27 23.17
N LYS A 155 1.26 12.99 22.99
CA LYS A 155 0.40 12.25 23.95
C LYS A 155 1.03 12.14 25.33
N MET A 156 2.35 12.04 25.40
CA MET A 156 3.12 12.00 26.65
C MET A 156 3.34 13.39 27.29
N GLY A 157 2.82 14.47 26.69
CA GLY A 157 3.01 15.82 27.18
C GLY A 157 4.44 16.36 27.00
N LEU A 158 5.21 15.78 26.09
CA LEU A 158 6.56 16.22 25.75
C LEU A 158 6.53 17.11 24.49
N LYS A 159 7.40 18.13 24.49
CA LYS A 159 7.69 18.94 23.30
C LYS A 159 8.75 18.24 22.44
N PHE A 160 8.78 18.52 21.16
CA PHE A 160 9.78 17.95 20.25
C PHE A 160 11.21 18.35 20.65
N ALA A 161 11.38 19.56 21.20
CA ALA A 161 12.66 20.03 21.72
C ALA A 161 13.10 19.39 23.04
N ASP A 162 12.22 18.61 23.69
CA ASP A 162 12.57 17.91 24.93
C ASP A 162 13.46 16.69 24.68
N VAL A 163 13.56 16.22 23.43
CA VAL A 163 14.33 15.03 23.01
C VAL A 163 15.25 15.34 21.83
N GLN A 164 16.24 14.49 21.61
CA GLN A 164 17.10 14.55 20.42
C GLN A 164 16.67 13.47 19.44
N PHE A 165 16.22 13.85 18.23
CA PHE A 165 15.84 12.88 17.20
C PHE A 165 17.07 12.37 16.44
N LEU A 166 17.18 11.05 16.33
CA LEU A 166 18.17 10.39 15.49
C LEU A 166 17.44 9.65 14.36
N ALA A 167 17.63 10.11 13.13
CA ALA A 167 17.00 9.52 11.93
C ALA A 167 17.78 8.27 11.50
N LEU A 168 17.25 7.09 11.80
CA LEU A 168 17.86 5.79 11.49
C LEU A 168 17.12 5.05 10.37
N GLY A 169 15.78 5.05 10.39
CA GLY A 169 14.92 4.32 9.46
C GLY A 169 13.62 3.85 10.12
N GLY A 170 12.93 2.90 9.47
CA GLY A 170 11.71 2.29 9.99
C GLY A 170 11.96 1.23 11.08
N SER A 171 10.88 0.53 11.48
CA SER A 171 10.92 -0.44 12.61
C SER A 171 11.98 -1.52 12.48
N LEU A 172 12.35 -1.93 11.25
CA LEU A 172 13.44 -2.90 11.00
C LEU A 172 14.80 -2.43 11.51
N ILE A 173 15.04 -1.12 11.48
CA ILE A 173 16.31 -0.51 11.95
C ILE A 173 16.16 -0.03 13.39
N LEU A 174 15.00 0.50 13.76
CA LEU A 174 14.75 1.03 15.10
C LEU A 174 14.76 -0.04 16.19
N TRP A 175 14.25 -1.23 15.87
CA TRP A 175 14.25 -2.33 16.83
C TRP A 175 15.67 -2.74 17.30
N PRO A 176 16.63 -3.08 16.41
CA PRO A 176 18.01 -3.35 16.85
C PRO A 176 18.69 -2.14 17.50
N ALA A 177 18.38 -0.90 17.09
CA ALA A 177 18.92 0.30 17.72
C ALA A 177 18.45 0.46 19.18
N LEU A 178 17.19 0.10 19.49
CA LEU A 178 16.69 0.05 20.86
C LEU A 178 17.39 -1.06 21.67
N GLN A 179 17.53 -2.26 21.09
CA GLN A 179 18.19 -3.40 21.73
C GLN A 179 19.65 -3.14 22.08
N SER A 180 20.38 -2.43 21.22
CA SER A 180 21.80 -2.09 21.43
C SER A 180 22.02 -0.85 22.29
N HIS A 181 20.97 -0.29 22.89
CA HIS A 181 21.04 0.95 23.69
C HIS A 181 21.56 2.18 22.91
N GLN A 182 21.53 2.15 21.58
CA GLN A 182 21.89 3.29 20.75
C GLN A 182 20.92 4.47 20.93
N VAL A 183 19.66 4.16 21.27
CA VAL A 183 18.60 5.14 21.52
C VAL A 183 17.87 4.82 22.83
N ALA A 184 17.36 5.86 23.48
CA ALA A 184 16.59 5.72 24.70
C ALA A 184 15.14 5.29 24.46
N GLY A 185 14.61 5.58 23.28
CA GLY A 185 13.26 5.18 22.89
C GLY A 185 13.03 5.26 21.39
N VAL A 186 12.03 4.53 20.92
CA VAL A 186 11.64 4.43 19.51
C VAL A 186 10.14 4.23 19.38
N THR A 187 9.61 4.55 18.21
CA THR A 187 8.25 4.18 17.84
C THR A 187 8.29 2.93 16.95
N LEU A 188 7.57 1.90 17.34
CA LEU A 188 7.53 0.61 16.65
C LEU A 188 6.11 0.26 16.20
N ALA A 189 6.01 -0.40 15.06
CA ALA A 189 4.80 -1.06 14.57
C ALA A 189 4.87 -2.58 14.79
N PRO A 190 3.75 -3.31 14.81
CA PRO A 190 3.76 -4.77 14.80
C PRO A 190 4.54 -5.33 13.59
N PRO A 191 5.25 -6.45 13.77
CA PRO A 191 5.39 -7.26 14.99
C PRO A 191 6.46 -6.75 15.96
N PHE A 192 7.25 -5.72 15.63
CA PHE A 192 8.38 -5.25 16.44
C PHE A 192 7.93 -4.64 17.77
N SER A 193 6.77 -3.97 17.82
CA SER A 193 6.19 -3.49 19.06
C SER A 193 5.91 -4.63 20.05
N PHE A 194 5.37 -5.75 19.57
CA PHE A 194 5.12 -6.94 20.40
C PHE A 194 6.41 -7.64 20.84
N ARG A 195 7.45 -7.62 19.98
CA ARG A 195 8.78 -8.10 20.38
C ARG A 195 9.37 -7.24 21.49
N ALA A 196 9.21 -5.93 21.41
CA ALA A 196 9.69 -5.02 22.45
C ALA A 196 8.98 -5.31 23.79
N ASP A 197 7.66 -5.50 23.78
CA ASP A 197 6.90 -5.88 24.97
C ASP A 197 7.40 -7.21 25.56
N SER A 198 7.51 -8.25 24.73
CA SER A 198 7.97 -9.58 25.16
C SER A 198 9.42 -9.57 25.66
N SER A 199 10.24 -8.63 25.20
CA SER A 199 11.61 -8.43 25.63
C SER A 199 11.74 -7.53 26.86
N GLY A 200 10.63 -7.03 27.43
CA GLY A 200 10.60 -6.24 28.67
C GLY A 200 11.01 -4.77 28.49
N PHE A 201 10.99 -4.23 27.28
CA PHE A 201 11.11 -2.79 27.05
C PHE A 201 9.85 -2.06 27.53
N SER A 202 10.00 -0.84 28.03
CA SER A 202 8.90 -0.07 28.59
C SER A 202 8.02 0.50 27.49
N ARG A 203 6.76 0.04 27.38
CA ARG A 203 5.76 0.69 26.53
C ARG A 203 5.20 1.91 27.25
N LEU A 204 5.57 3.11 26.83
CA LEU A 204 5.15 4.35 27.47
C LEU A 204 3.78 4.84 26.99
N VAL A 205 3.48 4.66 25.70
CA VAL A 205 2.20 5.08 25.11
C VAL A 205 1.96 4.35 23.79
N ASP A 206 0.71 4.15 23.42
CA ASP A 206 0.30 3.84 22.06
C ASP A 206 -0.37 5.05 21.38
N THR A 207 -0.55 4.96 20.06
CA THR A 207 -1.16 6.00 19.24
C THR A 207 -2.40 5.51 18.49
N TYR A 208 -2.93 4.34 18.86
CA TYR A 208 -3.95 3.57 18.12
C TYR A 208 -5.32 4.27 18.05
N ASP A 209 -5.59 5.18 18.97
CA ASP A 209 -6.80 6.00 19.06
C ASP A 209 -6.85 7.17 18.06
N ARG A 210 -5.76 7.41 17.32
CA ARG A 210 -5.70 8.53 16.39
C ARG A 210 -6.25 8.14 15.01
N PRO A 211 -7.15 8.95 14.43
CA PRO A 211 -7.53 8.78 13.04
C PRO A 211 -6.30 8.84 12.14
N TYR A 212 -6.21 7.90 11.22
CA TYR A 212 -5.02 7.80 10.38
C TYR A 212 -5.34 7.16 9.03
N GLN A 213 -4.89 7.76 7.93
CA GLN A 213 -4.84 7.13 6.64
C GLN A 213 -3.47 6.42 6.52
N ASN A 214 -3.45 5.14 6.83
CA ASN A 214 -2.24 4.34 6.71
C ASN A 214 -1.97 4.02 5.25
N THR A 215 -2.26 2.83 4.77
CA THR A 215 -1.98 2.48 3.38
C THR A 215 -3.18 2.68 2.48
N GLY A 216 -2.90 3.08 1.24
CA GLY A 216 -3.87 3.19 0.17
C GLY A 216 -3.21 3.03 -1.19
N VAL A 217 -4.03 2.90 -2.21
CA VAL A 217 -3.59 2.82 -3.60
C VAL A 217 -3.45 4.23 -4.16
N VAL A 218 -2.24 4.60 -4.53
CA VAL A 218 -1.89 5.90 -5.14
C VAL A 218 -1.55 5.70 -6.61
N VAL A 219 -2.10 6.57 -7.46
CA VAL A 219 -1.85 6.57 -8.91
C VAL A 219 -1.60 7.99 -9.41
N GLN A 220 -1.06 8.13 -10.61
CA GLN A 220 -1.00 9.45 -11.27
C GLN A 220 -2.41 9.91 -11.63
N ARG A 221 -2.78 11.16 -11.32
CA ARG A 221 -4.13 11.72 -11.57
C ARG A 221 -4.52 11.69 -13.04
N ASN A 222 -3.59 11.99 -13.94
CA ASN A 222 -3.82 11.97 -15.39
C ASN A 222 -4.09 10.56 -15.93
N ARG A 223 -3.85 9.50 -15.17
CA ARG A 223 -4.13 8.11 -15.53
C ARG A 223 -5.43 7.56 -14.94
N ILE A 224 -6.12 8.31 -14.05
CA ILE A 224 -7.33 7.82 -13.38
C ILE A 224 -8.43 7.57 -14.42
N ARG A 225 -8.82 8.59 -15.17
CA ARG A 225 -9.90 8.48 -16.17
C ARG A 225 -9.54 7.59 -17.36
N PRO A 226 -8.36 7.73 -18.00
CA PRO A 226 -8.02 6.91 -19.17
C PRO A 226 -7.91 5.40 -18.86
N ARG A 227 -7.61 5.03 -17.61
CA ARG A 227 -7.49 3.63 -17.19
C ARG A 227 -8.56 3.23 -16.18
N ALA A 228 -9.72 3.84 -16.22
CA ALA A 228 -10.79 3.65 -15.25
C ALA A 228 -11.19 2.18 -15.05
N ASP A 229 -11.26 1.39 -16.13
CA ASP A 229 -11.55 -0.04 -16.07
C ASP A 229 -10.44 -0.82 -15.35
N THR A 230 -9.17 -0.55 -15.67
CA THR A 230 -8.02 -1.18 -14.97
C THR A 230 -8.08 -0.93 -13.46
N TRP A 231 -8.38 0.31 -13.06
CA TRP A 231 -8.47 0.65 -11.65
C TRP A 231 -9.67 0.00 -10.97
N LEU A 232 -10.81 -0.08 -11.65
CA LEU A 232 -11.99 -0.75 -11.13
C LEU A 232 -11.73 -2.24 -10.88
N ARG A 233 -11.10 -2.93 -11.82
CA ARG A 233 -10.66 -4.33 -11.68
C ARG A 233 -9.67 -4.48 -10.52
N LEU A 234 -8.69 -3.58 -10.40
CA LEU A 234 -7.74 -3.56 -9.28
C LEU A 234 -8.46 -3.42 -7.93
N LEU A 235 -9.40 -2.45 -7.82
CA LEU A 235 -10.12 -2.21 -6.58
C LEU A 235 -11.03 -3.37 -6.20
N ARG A 236 -11.64 -4.08 -7.17
CA ARG A 236 -12.40 -5.32 -6.89
C ARG A 236 -11.52 -6.41 -6.29
N ALA A 237 -10.33 -6.64 -6.88
CA ALA A 237 -9.38 -7.62 -6.36
C ALA A 237 -8.92 -7.26 -4.93
N LEU A 238 -8.62 -6.00 -4.66
CA LEU A 238 -8.17 -5.54 -3.34
C LEU A 238 -9.30 -5.55 -2.30
N ARG A 239 -10.54 -5.23 -2.69
CA ARG A 239 -11.70 -5.35 -1.81
C ARG A 239 -11.91 -6.80 -1.38
N GLN A 240 -11.83 -7.74 -2.31
CA GLN A 240 -11.90 -9.15 -1.99
C GLN A 240 -10.78 -9.56 -1.02
N ALA A 241 -9.56 -9.11 -1.25
CA ALA A 241 -8.44 -9.39 -0.36
C ALA A 241 -8.65 -8.84 1.06
N ASN A 242 -9.17 -7.63 1.20
CA ASN A 242 -9.49 -7.05 2.51
C ASN A 242 -10.58 -7.85 3.25
N LEU A 243 -11.58 -8.37 2.53
CA LEU A 243 -12.61 -9.24 3.11
C LEU A 243 -12.00 -10.58 3.54
N SER A 244 -11.17 -11.19 2.68
CA SER A 244 -10.51 -12.47 2.96
C SER A 244 -9.59 -12.43 4.18
N TRP A 245 -9.02 -11.26 4.54
CA TRP A 245 -8.29 -11.10 5.80
C TRP A 245 -9.13 -11.52 7.01
N TYR A 246 -10.40 -11.12 7.04
CA TYR A 246 -11.31 -11.38 8.17
C TYR A 246 -11.97 -12.76 8.09
N GLU A 247 -12.16 -13.28 6.88
CA GLU A 247 -12.88 -14.52 6.62
C GLU A 247 -11.97 -15.76 6.74
N ASP A 248 -10.66 -15.60 6.47
CA ASP A 248 -9.69 -16.70 6.52
C ASP A 248 -8.43 -16.32 7.32
N PRO A 249 -8.44 -16.51 8.64
CA PRO A 249 -7.28 -16.27 9.50
C PRO A 249 -6.03 -17.08 9.09
N LYS A 250 -6.21 -18.28 8.55
CA LYS A 250 -5.09 -19.13 8.12
C LYS A 250 -4.38 -18.54 6.91
N LEU A 251 -5.14 -18.04 5.95
CA LEU A 251 -4.60 -17.31 4.80
C LEU A 251 -3.86 -16.04 5.26
N ALA A 252 -4.45 -15.27 6.16
CA ALA A 252 -3.81 -14.06 6.70
C ALA A 252 -2.45 -14.37 7.33
N MET A 253 -2.37 -15.39 8.19
CA MET A 253 -1.12 -15.83 8.83
C MET A 253 -0.11 -16.38 7.82
N TYR A 254 -0.56 -17.16 6.84
CA TYR A 254 0.28 -17.65 5.75
C TYR A 254 0.93 -16.49 4.98
N VAL A 255 0.12 -15.49 4.62
CA VAL A 255 0.59 -14.30 3.90
C VAL A 255 1.59 -13.51 4.75
N LEU A 256 1.29 -13.28 6.03
CA LEU A 256 2.22 -12.62 6.94
C LEU A 256 3.55 -13.36 7.01
N THR A 257 3.54 -14.68 7.24
CA THR A 257 4.75 -15.49 7.28
C THR A 257 5.57 -15.36 6.00
N LYS A 258 4.90 -15.51 4.85
CA LYS A 258 5.55 -15.53 3.53
C LYS A 258 6.21 -14.19 3.19
N TYR A 259 5.51 -13.08 3.41
CA TYR A 259 5.93 -11.77 2.89
C TYR A 259 6.68 -10.92 3.93
N THR A 260 6.40 -11.08 5.22
CA THR A 260 7.12 -10.34 6.27
C THR A 260 8.29 -11.12 6.86
N LYS A 261 8.44 -12.41 6.47
CA LYS A 261 9.44 -13.32 7.03
C LYS A 261 9.33 -13.52 8.55
N GLN A 262 8.16 -13.28 9.11
CA GLN A 262 7.84 -13.58 10.50
C GLN A 262 7.39 -15.04 10.61
N SER A 263 8.06 -15.83 11.47
CA SER A 263 7.76 -17.25 11.67
C SER A 263 7.33 -17.60 13.10
N ASP A 264 7.40 -16.64 14.03
CA ASP A 264 6.96 -16.83 15.41
C ASP A 264 5.43 -16.85 15.45
N PRO A 265 4.79 -17.99 15.83
CA PRO A 265 3.34 -18.13 15.81
C PRO A 265 2.61 -17.16 16.75
N ASP A 266 3.19 -16.88 17.93
CA ASP A 266 2.59 -15.99 18.92
C ASP A 266 2.59 -14.53 18.42
N LEU A 267 3.67 -14.11 17.77
CA LEU A 267 3.76 -12.78 17.17
C LEU A 267 2.86 -12.65 15.94
N LEU A 268 2.71 -13.70 15.15
CA LEU A 268 1.76 -13.74 14.03
C LEU A 268 0.33 -13.61 14.53
N GLN A 269 -0.04 -14.40 15.55
CA GLN A 269 -1.39 -14.33 16.14
C GLN A 269 -1.67 -12.95 16.73
N LYS A 270 -0.77 -12.40 17.54
CA LYS A 270 -0.90 -11.06 18.12
C LYS A 270 -1.04 -9.98 17.03
N THR A 271 -0.29 -10.13 15.94
CA THR A 271 -0.36 -9.19 14.81
C THR A 271 -1.70 -9.28 14.09
N TYR A 272 -2.19 -10.49 13.84
CA TYR A 272 -3.50 -10.73 13.26
C TYR A 272 -4.62 -10.16 14.12
N ASP A 273 -4.62 -10.48 15.41
CA ASP A 273 -5.63 -10.00 16.38
C ASP A 273 -5.64 -8.47 16.46
N PHE A 274 -4.46 -7.87 16.50
CA PHE A 274 -4.30 -6.42 16.52
C PHE A 274 -4.89 -5.75 15.28
N GLU A 275 -4.69 -6.30 14.08
CA GLU A 275 -5.20 -5.75 12.82
C GLU A 275 -6.68 -6.05 12.60
N THR A 276 -7.19 -7.06 13.30
CA THR A 276 -8.58 -7.51 13.15
C THR A 276 -9.52 -6.84 14.14
N ASN A 277 -9.04 -6.51 15.35
CA ASN A 277 -9.88 -5.95 16.41
C ASN A 277 -9.17 -4.79 17.17
N PRO A 278 -9.58 -3.52 16.97
CA PRO A 278 -10.55 -3.05 15.96
C PRO A 278 -10.00 -3.21 14.53
N PRO A 279 -10.90 -3.29 13.53
CA PRO A 279 -10.50 -3.50 12.13
C PRO A 279 -9.52 -2.43 11.63
N GLY A 280 -8.38 -2.86 11.09
CA GLY A 280 -7.40 -1.99 10.43
C GLY A 280 -7.65 -1.89 8.91
N PHE A 281 -7.95 -3.03 8.27
CA PHE A 281 -8.24 -3.07 6.83
C PHE A 281 -9.68 -2.65 6.54
N THR A 282 -9.84 -1.78 5.55
CA THR A 282 -11.14 -1.23 5.17
C THR A 282 -11.90 -2.22 4.30
N LYS A 283 -13.19 -2.46 4.61
CA LYS A 283 -14.05 -3.33 3.79
C LYS A 283 -14.59 -2.62 2.55
N ASP A 284 -14.71 -1.31 2.61
CA ASP A 284 -15.27 -0.44 1.57
C ASP A 284 -14.20 0.35 0.77
N LEU A 285 -12.94 0.16 1.10
CA LEU A 285 -11.78 0.84 0.50
C LEU A 285 -11.81 2.37 0.58
N LYS A 286 -12.58 2.95 1.49
CA LYS A 286 -12.64 4.41 1.63
C LYS A 286 -11.35 4.99 2.19
N VAL A 287 -10.96 6.11 1.64
CA VAL A 287 -9.91 6.97 2.19
C VAL A 287 -10.46 7.68 3.43
N SER A 288 -9.66 7.78 4.48
CA SER A 288 -10.06 8.41 5.73
C SER A 288 -9.83 9.93 5.71
N ASP A 289 -10.89 10.72 5.57
CA ASP A 289 -10.78 12.18 5.66
C ASP A 289 -10.22 12.62 7.00
N ALA A 290 -10.73 12.04 8.11
CA ALA A 290 -10.21 12.36 9.45
C ALA A 290 -8.73 11.96 9.60
N GLY A 291 -8.32 10.85 8.98
CA GLY A 291 -6.93 10.42 8.97
C GLY A 291 -6.02 11.35 8.17
N LEU A 292 -6.48 11.82 7.01
CA LEU A 292 -5.75 12.82 6.21
C LEU A 292 -5.67 14.16 6.94
N GLN A 293 -6.78 14.62 7.54
CA GLN A 293 -6.82 15.88 8.29
C GLN A 293 -5.83 15.85 9.46
N GLY A 294 -5.81 14.78 10.26
CA GLY A 294 -4.86 14.64 11.37
C GLY A 294 -3.40 14.71 10.93
N ILE A 295 -3.07 14.18 9.73
CA ILE A 295 -1.72 14.28 9.18
C ILE A 295 -1.43 15.71 8.68
N LEU A 296 -2.41 16.37 8.05
CA LEU A 296 -2.29 17.77 7.62
C LEU A 296 -2.03 18.70 8.80
N ASP A 297 -2.82 18.58 9.87
CA ASP A 297 -2.68 19.39 11.10
C ASP A 297 -1.29 19.19 11.72
N PHE A 298 -0.83 17.93 11.74
CA PHE A 298 0.50 17.62 12.23
C PHE A 298 1.61 18.24 11.37
N LEU A 299 1.54 18.07 10.04
CA LEU A 299 2.53 18.65 9.13
C LEU A 299 2.55 20.19 9.23
N ALA A 300 1.38 20.80 9.33
CA ALA A 300 1.23 22.26 9.48
C ALA A 300 1.91 22.79 10.75
N SER A 301 1.77 22.05 11.85
CA SER A 301 2.35 22.44 13.15
C SER A 301 3.83 22.10 13.32
N THR A 302 4.42 21.34 12.38
CA THR A 302 5.79 20.83 12.57
C THR A 302 6.75 21.20 11.44
N VAL A 303 6.52 20.72 10.22
CA VAL A 303 7.50 20.78 9.13
C VAL A 303 7.00 21.40 7.83
N ARG A 304 5.69 21.62 7.69
CA ARG A 304 5.04 22.11 6.46
C ARG A 304 3.89 23.07 6.76
N PRO A 305 4.15 24.33 7.15
CA PRO A 305 3.09 25.28 7.50
C PRO A 305 2.01 25.46 6.42
N GLU A 306 2.38 25.28 5.15
CA GLU A 306 1.47 25.32 4.01
C GLU A 306 0.37 24.24 4.06
N ALA A 307 0.59 23.14 4.77
CA ALA A 307 -0.41 22.08 4.97
C ALA A 307 -1.68 22.59 5.69
N ALA A 308 -1.60 23.67 6.46
CA ALA A 308 -2.75 24.29 7.10
C ALA A 308 -3.81 24.83 6.11
N LYS A 309 -3.43 25.06 4.85
CA LYS A 309 -4.32 25.58 3.80
C LYS A 309 -4.92 24.47 2.94
N ALA A 310 -4.43 23.22 3.07
CA ALA A 310 -4.86 22.10 2.26
C ALA A 310 -6.05 21.39 2.90
N ALA A 311 -6.93 20.85 2.07
CA ALA A 311 -8.07 20.03 2.51
C ALA A 311 -7.86 18.55 2.13
N PRO A 312 -8.36 17.57 2.93
CA PRO A 312 -8.24 16.15 2.65
C PRO A 312 -8.61 15.75 1.21
N LYS A 313 -9.64 16.38 0.65
CA LYS A 313 -10.13 16.14 -0.72
C LYS A 313 -9.09 16.40 -1.83
N GLU A 314 -8.03 17.14 -1.54
CA GLU A 314 -6.97 17.41 -2.50
C GLU A 314 -6.05 16.19 -2.72
N PHE A 315 -6.10 15.18 -1.84
CA PHE A 315 -5.17 14.04 -1.85
C PHE A 315 -5.77 12.75 -2.39
N TYR A 316 -7.07 12.70 -2.73
CA TYR A 316 -7.71 11.52 -3.28
C TYR A 316 -8.70 11.85 -4.40
N ASP A 317 -9.10 10.80 -5.14
CA ASP A 317 -10.14 10.83 -6.17
C ASP A 317 -10.99 9.57 -6.04
N THR A 318 -12.26 9.71 -5.65
CA THR A 318 -13.18 8.58 -5.44
C THR A 318 -13.91 8.13 -6.71
N THR A 319 -13.66 8.75 -7.85
CA THR A 319 -14.43 8.51 -9.11
C THR A 319 -14.51 7.03 -9.49
N ILE A 320 -13.44 6.26 -9.20
CA ILE A 320 -13.40 4.82 -9.47
C ILE A 320 -14.08 4.04 -8.35
N LEU A 321 -13.84 4.42 -7.11
CA LEU A 321 -14.42 3.77 -5.93
C LEU A 321 -15.96 3.88 -5.92
N ASP A 322 -16.49 5.04 -6.33
CA ASP A 322 -17.93 5.27 -6.44
C ASP A 322 -18.62 4.35 -7.46
N LYS A 323 -17.87 3.90 -8.49
CA LYS A 323 -18.34 2.88 -9.44
C LYS A 323 -18.32 1.48 -8.86
N LEU A 324 -17.43 1.20 -7.92
CA LEU A 324 -17.34 -0.10 -7.23
C LEU A 324 -18.53 -0.32 -6.28
N ALA A 325 -19.12 0.74 -5.77
CA ALA A 325 -20.24 0.70 -4.83
C ALA A 325 -21.61 0.52 -5.49
N ARG A 326 -21.69 0.69 -6.82
CA ARG A 326 -22.87 0.45 -7.64
C ARG A 326 -22.90 -0.98 -8.17
#